data_08c769ef4cb09189834134b7efdb2f9d
#
_entry.id   08c769ef4cb09189834134b7efdb2f9d
#
_cell.length_a   1.000
_cell.length_b   1.000
_cell.length_c   1.000
_cell.angle_alpha   90.00
_cell.angle_beta   90.00
_cell.angle_gamma   90.00
#
_symmetry.space_group_name_H-M   'P 1'
#
loop_
_entity.id
_entity.type
_entity.pdbx_description
1 polymer ?
#
loop_
_entity_poly.entity_id
_entity_poly.type
_entity_poly.pdbx_seq_one_letter_code
_entity_poly.pdbx_strand_id
1 'polypeptide(L)'
;MKRFLYLFIVLTIVVLTACDSTSSSSTTRSSVAQLTAFAFANDTKRPALSKAVFTVEERVDTGLVWNRDSIQYGTSLDTVIPRFTFAATPGAAFVRTPDTLCVLTGNDTLNFTKQPVYLTIRSADSKTLKTYEIKASVHQVDPDLYAWEQIADSIYPQDDSEQKVVSLNNNFVMIKSNGFELNAYESEDGEEWTDLGEPEGLPIGTRVRQIISSGDTLYYGDGKNIYTSADAIEWTAHSVNYTVQTMVLYWNKEVWALVDNSYQELAIWQKGALKLTGLKAFNDVFPISDFATVCFNSASERERAMIIGGFAENGRSLNTRWNLEYSPHIPENGGYRMEEYSIDRPQFTSLTGASVIWYNNQLMMFGGVNADMNYFGRDILISKDEGLNWVIADTVKNRLPEVYHARQKQNTIVRDNNIYLFGGQDATRTYSDVYKGRLNSIGWK
;
A
#
# COMPACT_ATOMS: atom_id res chain seq x y z
N MET A 1 -73.97 -13.84 -24.08
CA MET A 1 -75.13 -13.60 -23.18
C MET A 1 -74.90 -12.27 -22.45
N LYS A 2 -75.59 -11.21 -22.92
CA LYS A 2 -76.71 -10.52 -22.26
C LYS A 2 -76.28 -10.00 -20.85
N ARG A 3 -76.29 -8.76 -20.58
CA ARG A 3 -77.21 -7.61 -20.54
C ARG A 3 -76.63 -6.65 -19.49
N PHE A 4 -76.75 -5.39 -19.44
CA PHE A 4 -77.54 -4.19 -19.67
C PHE A 4 -76.88 -3.08 -18.80
N LEU A 5 -76.42 -2.03 -19.31
CA LEU A 5 -76.98 -0.67 -19.54
C LEU A 5 -77.94 -0.21 -18.46
N TYR A 6 -77.58 0.84 -17.70
CA TYR A 6 -78.46 1.93 -17.29
C TYR A 6 -77.67 3.22 -17.04
N LEU A 7 -78.04 4.18 -17.82
CA LEU A 7 -77.75 5.60 -17.84
C LEU A 7 -78.64 6.33 -16.80
N PHE A 8 -78.10 7.20 -15.95
CA PHE A 8 -78.87 8.20 -15.22
C PHE A 8 -78.18 9.56 -15.34
N ILE A 9 -78.76 10.39 -16.17
CA ILE A 9 -78.50 11.84 -16.25
C ILE A 9 -79.36 12.51 -15.18
N VAL A 10 -78.71 13.22 -14.25
CA VAL A 10 -79.37 14.20 -13.42
C VAL A 10 -78.72 15.55 -13.69
N LEU A 11 -79.50 16.37 -14.41
CA LEU A 11 -79.19 17.77 -14.67
C LEU A 11 -79.59 18.59 -13.42
N THR A 12 -78.67 19.19 -12.73
CA THR A 12 -78.91 20.16 -11.69
C THR A 12 -78.28 21.49 -12.09
N ILE A 13 -79.08 22.43 -12.39
CA ILE A 13 -78.79 23.85 -12.60
C ILE A 13 -78.34 24.40 -11.23
N VAL A 14 -77.12 24.91 -11.14
CA VAL A 14 -76.66 25.72 -10.00
C VAL A 14 -76.33 27.12 -10.48
N VAL A 15 -77.06 28.06 -9.94
CA VAL A 15 -76.98 29.49 -10.13
C VAL A 15 -75.61 30.05 -9.84
N LEU A 16 -75.01 30.74 -10.80
CA LEU A 16 -73.78 31.53 -10.60
C LEU A 16 -74.11 32.76 -9.74
N THR A 17 -73.75 32.74 -8.48
CA THR A 17 -73.52 33.96 -7.72
C THR A 17 -72.03 34.27 -7.82
N ALA A 18 -71.65 35.20 -8.64
CA ALA A 18 -70.34 35.82 -8.66
C ALA A 18 -70.11 36.52 -7.30
N CYS A 19 -69.36 35.93 -6.41
CA CYS A 19 -68.77 36.65 -5.31
C CYS A 19 -67.34 37.01 -5.77
N ASP A 20 -67.16 38.25 -6.10
CA ASP A 20 -65.84 38.86 -6.34
C ASP A 20 -65.09 38.95 -4.99
N SER A 21 -64.46 37.85 -4.62
CA SER A 21 -63.47 37.88 -3.53
C SER A 21 -62.12 38.10 -4.16
N THR A 22 -61.68 39.34 -4.21
CA THR A 22 -60.26 39.69 -4.29
C THR A 22 -59.57 39.09 -3.09
N SER A 23 -59.26 37.77 -3.15
CA SER A 23 -58.29 37.17 -2.25
C SER A 23 -56.89 37.67 -2.63
N SER A 24 -56.45 38.75 -2.00
CA SER A 24 -55.00 39.02 -1.90
C SER A 24 -54.40 37.85 -1.22
N SER A 25 -53.86 36.88 -1.99
CA SER A 25 -52.99 35.85 -1.45
C SER A 25 -51.77 36.57 -0.92
N SER A 26 -51.77 36.89 0.37
CA SER A 26 -50.56 37.26 1.08
C SER A 26 -49.65 36.03 1.07
N THR A 27 -48.81 35.93 0.04
CA THR A 27 -47.74 34.94 0.01
C THR A 27 -46.85 35.23 1.20
N THR A 28 -47.05 34.50 2.29
CA THR A 28 -46.22 34.60 3.47
C THR A 28 -44.82 34.22 3.06
N ARG A 29 -43.89 35.18 3.03
CA ARG A 29 -42.51 34.94 2.67
C ARG A 29 -41.87 34.09 3.76
N SER A 30 -41.05 33.08 3.35
CA SER A 30 -40.37 32.17 4.27
C SER A 30 -39.39 32.91 5.15
N SER A 31 -39.36 32.56 6.45
CA SER A 31 -38.34 32.99 7.41
C SER A 31 -37.12 32.06 7.47
N VAL A 32 -37.10 31.00 6.64
CA VAL A 32 -36.01 30.02 6.62
C VAL A 32 -34.80 30.59 5.88
N ALA A 33 -33.61 30.53 6.56
CA ALA A 33 -32.32 30.93 6.03
C ALA A 33 -31.33 29.75 6.24
N GLN A 34 -31.56 28.63 5.58
CA GLN A 34 -30.79 27.41 5.82
C GLN A 34 -30.20 26.89 4.52
N LEU A 35 -28.90 26.47 4.60
CA LEU A 35 -28.19 25.74 3.54
C LEU A 35 -28.42 24.24 3.74
N THR A 36 -28.80 23.52 2.68
CA THR A 36 -28.98 22.06 2.74
C THR A 36 -27.90 21.29 2.02
N ALA A 37 -27.27 21.89 0.99
CA ALA A 37 -26.13 21.27 0.31
C ALA A 37 -25.18 22.32 -0.29
N PHE A 38 -23.95 21.93 -0.44
CA PHE A 38 -22.90 22.68 -1.12
C PHE A 38 -22.10 21.74 -2.04
N ALA A 39 -21.73 22.22 -3.22
CA ALA A 39 -20.86 21.54 -4.17
C ALA A 39 -20.13 22.56 -5.05
N PHE A 40 -19.10 22.14 -5.76
CA PHE A 40 -18.57 22.88 -6.90
C PHE A 40 -19.23 22.42 -8.19
N ALA A 41 -19.41 23.33 -9.13
CA ALA A 41 -19.91 23.00 -10.46
C ALA A 41 -18.93 22.08 -11.19
N ASN A 42 -19.45 21.31 -12.14
CA ASN A 42 -18.61 20.48 -12.98
C ASN A 42 -17.65 21.36 -13.80
N ASP A 43 -16.37 20.98 -13.80
CA ASP A 43 -15.30 21.60 -14.56
C ASP A 43 -14.53 20.51 -15.30
N THR A 44 -14.58 20.53 -16.63
CA THR A 44 -13.93 19.51 -17.46
C THR A 44 -12.42 19.53 -17.36
N LYS A 45 -11.82 20.68 -17.00
CA LYS A 45 -10.37 20.82 -16.79
C LYS A 45 -9.95 20.38 -15.39
N ARG A 46 -10.88 20.41 -14.42
CA ARG A 46 -10.67 20.07 -13.02
C ARG A 46 -11.77 19.13 -12.52
N PRO A 47 -11.84 17.89 -13.03
CA PRO A 47 -12.93 16.95 -12.71
C PRO A 47 -12.99 16.57 -11.23
N ALA A 48 -11.93 16.76 -10.48
CA ALA A 48 -11.89 16.54 -9.04
C ALA A 48 -12.82 17.47 -8.25
N LEU A 49 -13.15 18.65 -8.77
CA LEU A 49 -14.08 19.59 -8.12
C LEU A 49 -15.48 19.01 -7.98
N SER A 50 -16.00 18.39 -9.03
CA SER A 50 -17.36 17.82 -9.02
C SER A 50 -17.45 16.50 -8.23
N LYS A 51 -16.32 15.88 -7.92
CA LYS A 51 -16.24 14.66 -7.09
C LYS A 51 -16.13 14.97 -5.60
N ALA A 52 -15.84 16.23 -5.23
CA ALA A 52 -15.71 16.63 -3.85
C ALA A 52 -17.05 16.56 -3.12
N VAL A 53 -17.11 15.84 -2.01
CA VAL A 53 -18.30 15.68 -1.17
C VAL A 53 -18.16 16.60 0.03
N PHE A 54 -19.16 17.50 0.19
CA PHE A 54 -19.21 18.43 1.30
C PHE A 54 -20.30 18.06 2.30
N THR A 55 -19.98 18.23 3.57
CA THR A 55 -20.93 18.13 4.68
C THR A 55 -21.34 19.53 5.11
N VAL A 56 -22.64 19.74 5.29
CA VAL A 56 -23.21 20.95 5.88
C VAL A 56 -23.55 20.64 7.33
N GLU A 57 -22.89 21.30 8.26
CA GLU A 57 -23.10 21.16 9.69
C GLU A 57 -23.77 22.40 10.24
N GLU A 58 -25.01 22.21 10.76
CA GLU A 58 -25.74 23.29 11.43
C GLU A 58 -25.18 23.53 12.84
N ARG A 59 -24.90 24.78 13.13
CA ARG A 59 -24.46 25.24 14.47
C ARG A 59 -25.29 26.45 14.89
N VAL A 60 -25.37 26.74 16.18
CA VAL A 60 -26.18 27.82 16.71
C VAL A 60 -25.77 29.17 16.11
N ASP A 61 -24.49 29.48 16.13
CA ASP A 61 -23.97 30.77 15.65
C ASP A 61 -23.64 30.73 14.15
N THR A 62 -22.55 30.08 13.78
CA THR A 62 -22.07 29.97 12.40
C THR A 62 -22.01 28.50 12.00
N GLY A 63 -22.81 28.12 10.98
CA GLY A 63 -22.75 26.78 10.41
C GLY A 63 -21.38 26.53 9.75
N LEU A 64 -21.04 25.28 9.53
CA LEU A 64 -19.80 24.86 8.88
C LEU A 64 -20.11 24.02 7.63
N VAL A 65 -19.41 24.33 6.56
CA VAL A 65 -19.39 23.52 5.33
C VAL A 65 -17.96 23.06 5.12
N TRP A 66 -17.75 21.77 5.00
CA TRP A 66 -16.40 21.22 4.83
C TRP A 66 -16.43 19.92 4.03
N ASN A 67 -15.34 19.63 3.32
CA ASN A 67 -15.17 18.37 2.65
C ASN A 67 -14.44 17.37 3.56
N ARG A 68 -15.04 16.19 3.75
CA ARG A 68 -14.50 15.12 4.59
C ARG A 68 -13.17 14.60 4.04
N ASP A 69 -13.15 14.33 2.72
CA ASP A 69 -11.94 13.93 2.00
C ASP A 69 -11.42 15.14 1.23
N SER A 70 -10.12 15.41 1.33
CA SER A 70 -9.49 16.50 0.59
C SER A 70 -9.64 16.32 -0.91
N ILE A 71 -9.83 17.43 -1.63
CA ILE A 71 -9.83 17.44 -3.10
C ILE A 71 -8.44 17.02 -3.60
N GLN A 72 -8.39 16.36 -4.75
CA GLN A 72 -7.15 15.86 -5.34
C GLN A 72 -6.05 16.93 -5.36
N TYR A 73 -4.83 16.51 -5.01
CA TYR A 73 -3.63 17.34 -5.07
C TYR A 73 -3.48 18.07 -6.42
N GLY A 74 -3.03 19.31 -6.37
CA GLY A 74 -2.84 20.15 -7.55
C GLY A 74 -4.13 20.76 -8.14
N THR A 75 -5.31 20.48 -7.55
CA THR A 75 -6.56 21.12 -8.00
C THR A 75 -6.61 22.57 -7.53
N SER A 76 -6.58 23.53 -8.46
CA SER A 76 -6.71 24.95 -8.12
C SER A 76 -8.14 25.30 -7.73
N LEU A 77 -8.29 26.08 -6.66
CA LEU A 77 -9.55 26.65 -6.16
C LEU A 77 -9.66 28.16 -6.42
N ASP A 78 -8.82 28.74 -7.28
CA ASP A 78 -8.73 30.19 -7.54
C ASP A 78 -9.96 30.77 -8.28
N THR A 79 -10.56 29.95 -9.14
CA THR A 79 -11.69 30.34 -10.00
C THR A 79 -12.69 29.20 -10.10
N VAL A 80 -13.49 28.98 -9.07
CA VAL A 80 -14.50 27.90 -9.03
C VAL A 80 -15.91 28.47 -8.97
N ILE A 81 -16.88 27.74 -9.51
CA ILE A 81 -18.28 28.09 -9.43
C ILE A 81 -18.92 27.27 -8.31
N PRO A 82 -19.27 27.87 -7.17
CA PRO A 82 -19.98 27.16 -6.09
C PRO A 82 -21.44 26.94 -6.46
N ARG A 83 -22.00 25.84 -5.96
CA ARG A 83 -23.43 25.49 -6.05
C ARG A 83 -23.97 25.36 -4.64
N PHE A 84 -25.00 26.18 -4.35
CA PHE A 84 -25.65 26.19 -3.05
C PHE A 84 -27.08 25.68 -3.22
N THR A 85 -27.51 24.78 -2.36
CA THR A 85 -28.93 24.36 -2.28
C THR A 85 -29.50 24.85 -0.95
N PHE A 86 -30.55 25.59 -1.01
CA PHE A 86 -31.21 26.21 0.14
C PHE A 86 -32.50 25.45 0.49
N ALA A 87 -32.83 25.39 1.78
CA ALA A 87 -34.09 24.79 2.25
C ALA A 87 -35.32 25.57 1.79
N ALA A 88 -35.20 26.87 1.57
CA ALA A 88 -36.21 27.75 0.95
C ALA A 88 -35.49 28.82 0.12
N THR A 89 -36.18 29.36 -0.87
CA THR A 89 -35.65 30.45 -1.69
C THR A 89 -35.26 31.63 -0.81
N PRO A 90 -33.98 32.03 -0.75
CA PRO A 90 -33.56 33.16 0.07
C PRO A 90 -34.00 34.50 -0.51
N GLY A 91 -34.16 35.50 0.34
CA GLY A 91 -34.34 36.89 -0.09
C GLY A 91 -33.04 37.47 -0.68
N ALA A 92 -31.88 37.03 -0.12
CA ALA A 92 -30.54 37.30 -0.66
C ALA A 92 -29.56 36.30 -0.09
N ALA A 93 -28.50 36.00 -0.84
CA ALA A 93 -27.36 35.25 -0.38
C ALA A 93 -26.06 35.95 -0.80
N PHE A 94 -25.10 36.03 0.12
CA PHE A 94 -23.82 36.73 -0.08
C PHE A 94 -22.66 35.80 0.23
N VAL A 95 -21.64 35.79 -0.60
CA VAL A 95 -20.39 35.15 -0.26
C VAL A 95 -19.30 36.20 -0.02
N ARG A 96 -18.64 36.09 1.11
CA ARG A 96 -17.50 36.91 1.47
C ARG A 96 -16.23 36.05 1.51
N THR A 97 -15.27 36.40 0.70
CA THR A 97 -13.87 35.93 0.78
C THR A 97 -13.02 37.03 1.39
N PRO A 98 -11.74 36.80 1.72
CA PRO A 98 -10.85 37.85 2.18
C PRO A 98 -10.76 39.05 1.24
N ASP A 99 -10.88 38.81 -0.06
CA ASP A 99 -10.68 39.82 -1.11
C ASP A 99 -11.98 40.36 -1.72
N THR A 100 -13.12 39.71 -1.53
CA THR A 100 -14.35 40.02 -2.29
C THR A 100 -15.61 39.76 -1.47
N LEU A 101 -16.61 40.63 -1.67
CA LEU A 101 -17.99 40.39 -1.26
C LEU A 101 -18.86 40.29 -2.54
N CYS A 102 -19.49 39.15 -2.71
CA CYS A 102 -20.31 38.85 -3.89
C CYS A 102 -21.76 38.55 -3.50
N VAL A 103 -22.72 39.20 -4.16
CA VAL A 103 -24.13 38.78 -4.10
C VAL A 103 -24.30 37.65 -5.10
N LEU A 104 -24.79 36.50 -4.63
CA LEU A 104 -24.90 35.31 -5.47
C LEU A 104 -25.97 35.48 -6.56
N THR A 105 -25.59 35.27 -7.80
CA THR A 105 -26.46 35.22 -8.99
C THR A 105 -26.64 33.83 -9.56
N GLY A 106 -25.85 32.86 -9.06
CA GLY A 106 -25.92 31.43 -9.40
C GLY A 106 -24.82 30.90 -10.33
N ASN A 107 -24.12 31.78 -11.07
CA ASN A 107 -22.95 31.40 -11.89
C ASN A 107 -21.71 32.20 -11.55
N ASP A 108 -21.66 32.70 -10.34
CA ASP A 108 -20.55 33.50 -9.86
C ASP A 108 -19.28 32.64 -9.73
N THR A 109 -18.17 33.17 -10.20
CA THR A 109 -16.86 32.57 -10.04
C THR A 109 -16.17 33.17 -8.80
N LEU A 110 -15.75 32.31 -7.88
CA LEU A 110 -15.18 32.71 -6.60
C LEU A 110 -13.81 32.04 -6.37
N ASN A 111 -13.01 32.71 -5.56
CA ASN A 111 -11.69 32.21 -5.14
C ASN A 111 -11.79 31.61 -3.73
N PHE A 112 -11.48 30.29 -3.62
CA PHE A 112 -11.46 29.55 -2.37
C PHE A 112 -10.03 29.20 -1.91
N THR A 113 -9.00 29.71 -2.58
CA THR A 113 -7.60 29.48 -2.16
C THR A 113 -7.26 30.24 -0.87
N LYS A 114 -7.94 31.39 -0.67
CA LYS A 114 -7.79 32.19 0.54
C LYS A 114 -8.99 31.97 1.46
N GLN A 115 -8.73 31.54 2.66
CA GLN A 115 -9.74 31.32 3.68
C GLN A 115 -9.62 32.34 4.80
N PRO A 116 -10.68 32.63 5.57
CA PRO A 116 -11.99 31.99 5.56
C PRO A 116 -12.94 32.52 4.45
N VAL A 117 -13.84 31.63 3.98
CA VAL A 117 -14.92 31.97 3.07
C VAL A 117 -16.24 31.84 3.82
N TYR A 118 -17.09 32.87 3.77
CA TYR A 118 -18.38 32.88 4.46
C TYR A 118 -19.54 33.02 3.48
N LEU A 119 -20.56 32.18 3.66
CA LEU A 119 -21.88 32.36 3.03
C LEU A 119 -22.84 32.94 4.06
N THR A 120 -23.44 34.09 3.77
CA THR A 120 -24.52 34.64 4.59
C THR A 120 -25.82 34.59 3.80
N ILE A 121 -26.84 33.97 4.38
CA ILE A 121 -28.19 33.81 3.81
C ILE A 121 -29.14 34.72 4.58
N ARG A 122 -29.91 35.50 3.84
CA ARG A 122 -31.06 36.28 4.38
C ARG A 122 -32.37 35.64 3.92
N SER A 123 -33.28 35.38 4.86
CA SER A 123 -34.58 34.81 4.57
C SER A 123 -35.41 35.70 3.64
N ALA A 124 -36.41 35.12 2.97
CA ALA A 124 -37.29 35.86 2.06
C ALA A 124 -38.11 36.96 2.75
N ASP A 125 -38.44 36.80 4.04
CA ASP A 125 -39.13 37.82 4.86
C ASP A 125 -38.15 38.83 5.50
N SER A 126 -36.85 38.67 5.24
CA SER A 126 -35.73 39.50 5.75
C SER A 126 -35.54 39.52 7.27
N LYS A 127 -36.19 38.60 8.03
CA LYS A 127 -36.11 38.57 9.50
C LYS A 127 -34.98 37.70 10.02
N THR A 128 -34.52 36.71 9.24
CA THR A 128 -33.50 35.76 9.65
C THR A 128 -32.25 35.94 8.80
N LEU A 129 -31.09 35.97 9.47
CA LEU A 129 -29.76 35.88 8.87
C LEU A 129 -29.05 34.62 9.40
N LYS A 130 -28.43 33.87 8.54
CA LYS A 130 -27.62 32.70 8.89
C LYS A 130 -26.30 32.74 8.13
N THR A 131 -25.21 32.50 8.83
CA THR A 131 -23.86 32.47 8.25
C THR A 131 -23.28 31.06 8.34
N TYR A 132 -22.57 30.67 7.30
CA TYR A 132 -21.79 29.41 7.21
C TYR A 132 -20.35 29.74 6.87
N GLU A 133 -19.43 29.17 7.58
CA GLU A 133 -18.01 29.12 7.18
C GLU A 133 -17.83 27.97 6.21
N ILE A 134 -17.17 28.20 5.08
CA ILE A 134 -16.92 27.19 4.06
C ILE A 134 -15.42 26.89 4.04
N LYS A 135 -15.06 25.65 4.34
CA LYS A 135 -13.70 25.11 4.29
C LYS A 135 -13.58 24.10 3.16
N ALA A 136 -12.87 24.45 2.12
CA ALA A 136 -12.55 23.57 1.02
C ALA A 136 -11.05 23.18 1.11
N SER A 137 -10.79 21.93 1.45
CA SER A 137 -9.43 21.42 1.60
C SER A 137 -8.99 20.67 0.34
N VAL A 138 -7.77 20.96 -0.12
CA VAL A 138 -7.05 20.26 -1.19
C VAL A 138 -5.86 19.57 -0.57
N HIS A 139 -5.53 18.37 -1.01
CA HIS A 139 -4.31 17.68 -0.56
C HIS A 139 -3.08 18.57 -0.78
N GLN A 140 -2.30 18.76 0.27
CA GLN A 140 -1.09 19.61 0.22
C GLN A 140 0.10 18.87 -0.40
N VAL A 141 0.07 17.54 -0.37
CA VAL A 141 1.06 16.66 -1.00
C VAL A 141 0.35 15.67 -1.90
N ASP A 142 1.04 15.18 -2.94
CA ASP A 142 0.50 14.13 -3.80
C ASP A 142 0.30 12.84 -2.99
N PRO A 143 -0.94 12.34 -2.84
CA PRO A 143 -1.21 11.13 -2.05
C PRO A 143 -0.57 9.88 -2.66
N ASP A 144 -0.37 9.86 -3.97
CA ASP A 144 0.15 8.72 -4.72
C ASP A 144 1.68 8.74 -4.85
N LEU A 145 2.34 9.78 -4.32
CA LEU A 145 3.79 9.90 -4.34
C LEU A 145 4.41 9.06 -3.22
N TYR A 146 5.43 8.28 -3.57
CA TYR A 146 6.33 7.65 -2.61
C TYR A 146 7.43 8.64 -2.23
N ALA A 147 7.42 9.07 -0.98
CA ALA A 147 8.47 9.91 -0.43
C ALA A 147 9.60 9.00 0.07
N TRP A 148 10.80 9.18 -0.47
CA TRP A 148 12.00 8.46 -0.12
C TRP A 148 13.02 9.37 0.52
N GLU A 149 13.71 8.85 1.53
CA GLU A 149 14.79 9.49 2.26
C GLU A 149 15.94 8.51 2.42
N GLN A 150 17.19 8.95 2.24
CA GLN A 150 18.36 8.20 2.67
C GLN A 150 18.61 8.54 4.13
N ILE A 151 18.40 7.57 5.02
CA ILE A 151 18.48 7.77 6.46
C ILE A 151 19.85 7.40 7.04
N ALA A 152 20.63 6.58 6.34
CA ALA A 152 22.01 6.30 6.67
C ALA A 152 22.86 6.18 5.39
N ASP A 153 24.02 6.81 5.40
CA ASP A 153 25.00 6.72 4.29
C ASP A 153 25.79 5.42 4.34
N SER A 154 26.05 4.93 5.54
CA SER A 154 26.82 3.70 5.76
C SER A 154 26.59 3.16 7.18
N ILE A 155 26.21 1.88 7.28
CA ILE A 155 26.04 1.18 8.56
C ILE A 155 27.41 0.74 9.11
N TYR A 156 28.33 0.35 8.22
CA TYR A 156 29.66 -0.13 8.55
C TYR A 156 30.65 0.31 7.46
N PRO A 157 31.96 0.29 7.72
CA PRO A 157 32.98 0.55 6.71
C PRO A 157 32.79 -0.36 5.50
N GLN A 158 32.89 0.20 4.29
CA GLN A 158 32.70 -0.54 3.06
C GLN A 158 33.73 -1.68 2.93
N ASP A 159 33.22 -2.87 2.67
CA ASP A 159 33.99 -4.07 2.39
C ASP A 159 33.23 -4.94 1.37
N ASP A 160 33.78 -6.09 0.97
CA ASP A 160 33.16 -7.01 0.01
C ASP A 160 32.27 -8.07 0.68
N SER A 161 31.79 -7.82 1.91
CA SER A 161 30.98 -8.77 2.65
C SER A 161 29.58 -8.89 2.08
N GLU A 162 29.04 -10.10 2.03
CA GLU A 162 27.62 -10.34 1.87
C GLU A 162 26.88 -9.93 3.16
N GLN A 163 25.65 -9.45 3.02
CA GLN A 163 24.84 -9.04 4.15
C GLN A 163 23.39 -9.55 4.05
N LYS A 164 22.78 -9.75 5.19
CA LYS A 164 21.36 -10.04 5.35
C LYS A 164 20.80 -9.20 6.48
N VAL A 165 19.73 -8.46 6.18
CA VAL A 165 18.95 -7.75 7.19
C VAL A 165 17.61 -8.44 7.35
N VAL A 166 17.21 -8.68 8.58
CA VAL A 166 15.96 -9.31 9.00
C VAL A 166 15.36 -8.54 10.17
N SER A 167 14.09 -8.79 10.45
CA SER A 167 13.47 -8.30 11.68
C SER A 167 13.61 -9.33 12.79
N LEU A 168 14.05 -8.92 13.97
CA LEU A 168 14.15 -9.75 15.17
C LEU A 168 13.70 -8.93 16.38
N ASN A 169 12.74 -9.41 17.17
CA ASN A 169 12.23 -8.73 18.36
C ASN A 169 11.86 -7.25 18.12
N ASN A 170 11.29 -6.98 16.93
CA ASN A 170 10.93 -5.64 16.45
C ASN A 170 12.12 -4.71 16.14
N ASN A 171 13.35 -5.20 16.15
CA ASN A 171 14.54 -4.49 15.69
C ASN A 171 14.94 -4.96 14.29
N PHE A 172 15.74 -4.17 13.60
CA PHE A 172 16.47 -4.59 12.41
C PHE A 172 17.76 -5.24 12.88
N VAL A 173 18.01 -6.44 12.42
CA VAL A 173 19.26 -7.15 12.68
C VAL A 173 19.94 -7.44 11.36
N MET A 174 21.19 -7.01 11.23
CA MET A 174 22.04 -7.29 10.09
C MET A 174 23.14 -8.26 10.47
N ILE A 175 23.31 -9.30 9.67
CA ILE A 175 24.47 -10.21 9.76
C ILE A 175 25.22 -10.10 8.45
N LYS A 176 26.52 -9.83 8.54
CA LYS A 176 27.43 -9.78 7.38
C LYS A 176 28.48 -10.88 7.45
N SER A 177 29.01 -11.27 6.29
CA SER A 177 30.05 -12.25 6.16
C SER A 177 30.98 -11.93 4.99
N ASN A 178 32.29 -12.01 5.22
CA ASN A 178 33.28 -11.98 4.17
C ASN A 178 33.70 -13.41 3.72
N GLY A 179 32.95 -14.42 4.17
CA GLY A 179 33.23 -15.83 3.92
C GLY A 179 34.06 -16.51 5.02
N PHE A 180 34.74 -15.76 5.87
CA PHE A 180 35.55 -16.26 6.98
C PHE A 180 35.07 -15.71 8.32
N GLU A 181 34.76 -14.45 8.37
CA GLU A 181 34.33 -13.73 9.56
C GLU A 181 32.86 -13.34 9.42
N LEU A 182 32.17 -13.40 10.54
CA LEU A 182 30.79 -12.95 10.70
C LEU A 182 30.78 -11.77 11.65
N ASN A 183 29.87 -10.81 11.40
CA ASN A 183 29.58 -9.77 12.36
C ASN A 183 28.08 -9.45 12.35
N ALA A 184 27.53 -9.11 13.50
CA ALA A 184 26.13 -8.77 13.67
C ALA A 184 25.97 -7.32 14.15
N TYR A 185 24.91 -6.66 13.68
CA TYR A 185 24.54 -5.29 14.04
C TYR A 185 23.04 -5.24 14.30
N GLU A 186 22.64 -4.35 15.19
CA GLU A 186 21.22 -4.14 15.52
C GLU A 186 20.86 -2.66 15.42
N SER A 187 19.61 -2.37 15.02
CA SER A 187 19.05 -1.03 14.98
C SER A 187 17.55 -1.04 15.30
N GLU A 188 17.10 -0.06 16.07
CA GLU A 188 15.68 0.14 16.33
C GLU A 188 14.98 0.90 15.20
N ASP A 189 15.66 1.77 14.47
CA ASP A 189 15.10 2.72 13.50
C ASP A 189 15.63 2.57 12.07
N GLY A 190 16.75 1.85 11.91
CA GLY A 190 17.47 1.69 10.64
C GLY A 190 18.48 2.80 10.37
N GLU A 191 18.58 3.81 11.24
CA GLU A 191 19.47 4.97 11.12
C GLU A 191 20.73 4.76 11.98
N GLU A 192 20.54 4.49 13.27
CA GLU A 192 21.64 4.23 14.21
C GLU A 192 21.80 2.73 14.43
N TRP A 193 23.03 2.22 14.28
CA TRP A 193 23.36 0.81 14.39
C TRP A 193 24.38 0.54 15.48
N THR A 194 24.11 -0.47 16.29
CA THR A 194 24.98 -0.98 17.33
C THR A 194 25.69 -2.24 16.84
N ASP A 195 27.00 -2.28 16.96
CA ASP A 195 27.78 -3.48 16.71
C ASP A 195 27.59 -4.47 17.87
N LEU A 196 27.06 -5.65 17.56
CA LEU A 196 26.82 -6.73 18.53
C LEU A 196 28.04 -7.67 18.66
N GLY A 197 28.98 -7.59 17.70
CA GLY A 197 30.13 -8.46 17.64
C GLY A 197 29.94 -9.70 16.75
N GLU A 198 30.80 -10.69 16.96
CA GLU A 198 30.85 -11.90 16.15
C GLU A 198 29.83 -12.94 16.62
N PRO A 199 28.95 -13.46 15.72
CA PRO A 199 28.07 -14.57 16.03
C PRO A 199 28.83 -15.88 16.35
N GLU A 200 28.48 -16.50 17.46
CA GLU A 200 29.06 -17.78 17.90
C GLU A 200 28.15 -18.97 17.54
N GLY A 201 28.73 -20.11 17.17
CA GLY A 201 27.98 -21.34 16.89
C GLY A 201 27.55 -21.54 15.45
N LEU A 202 27.73 -20.55 14.58
CA LEU A 202 27.53 -20.71 13.13
C LEU A 202 28.79 -21.32 12.47
N PRO A 203 28.64 -22.11 11.39
CA PRO A 203 29.81 -22.69 10.70
C PRO A 203 30.55 -21.62 9.88
N ILE A 204 31.85 -21.82 9.68
CA ILE A 204 32.66 -21.04 8.73
C ILE A 204 32.05 -21.18 7.33
N GLY A 205 31.93 -20.08 6.58
CA GLY A 205 31.33 -20.06 5.26
C GLY A 205 29.80 -20.01 5.30
N THR A 206 29.19 -19.60 6.42
CA THR A 206 27.78 -19.36 6.53
C THR A 206 27.30 -18.42 5.43
N ARG A 207 26.32 -18.89 4.65
CA ARG A 207 25.64 -18.10 3.59
C ARG A 207 24.57 -17.22 4.23
N VAL A 208 24.98 -16.03 4.70
CA VAL A 208 24.11 -15.15 5.50
C VAL A 208 22.80 -14.79 4.80
N ARG A 209 22.77 -14.77 3.47
CA ARG A 209 21.58 -14.50 2.69
C ARG A 209 20.46 -15.54 2.85
N GLN A 210 20.78 -16.73 3.33
CA GLN A 210 19.83 -17.80 3.62
C GLN A 210 19.23 -17.72 5.04
N ILE A 211 19.66 -16.76 5.85
CA ILE A 211 19.08 -16.53 7.17
C ILE A 211 17.67 -15.97 6.99
N ILE A 212 16.71 -16.58 7.71
CA ILE A 212 15.32 -16.14 7.78
C ILE A 212 14.93 -15.86 9.24
N SER A 213 13.83 -15.13 9.44
CA SER A 213 13.32 -14.79 10.76
C SER A 213 11.84 -15.17 10.90
N SER A 214 11.44 -15.63 12.09
CA SER A 214 10.04 -15.72 12.52
C SER A 214 9.54 -14.44 13.23
N GLY A 215 10.43 -13.48 13.44
CA GLY A 215 10.17 -12.28 14.22
C GLY A 215 10.80 -12.30 15.63
N ASP A 216 10.90 -13.46 16.24
CA ASP A 216 11.52 -13.69 17.56
C ASP A 216 12.72 -14.65 17.52
N THR A 217 12.92 -15.34 16.43
CA THR A 217 13.96 -16.34 16.25
C THR A 217 14.50 -16.27 14.82
N LEU A 218 15.82 -16.35 14.70
CA LEU A 218 16.54 -16.49 13.44
C LEU A 218 16.81 -17.95 13.14
N TYR A 219 16.81 -18.31 11.86
CA TYR A 219 17.08 -19.67 11.38
C TYR A 219 18.05 -19.64 10.23
N TYR A 220 19.03 -20.52 10.30
CA TYR A 220 19.97 -20.84 9.22
C TYR A 220 20.04 -22.37 9.06
N GLY A 221 20.10 -22.86 7.85
CA GLY A 221 20.17 -24.32 7.61
C GLY A 221 21.28 -24.67 6.64
N ASP A 222 22.11 -25.64 7.01
CA ASP A 222 23.17 -26.14 6.16
C ASP A 222 23.45 -27.62 6.42
N GLY A 223 23.39 -28.42 5.35
CA GLY A 223 23.63 -29.84 5.44
C GLY A 223 22.69 -30.57 6.39
N LYS A 224 23.23 -31.10 7.48
CA LYS A 224 22.48 -31.88 8.48
C LYS A 224 22.06 -31.08 9.72
N ASN A 225 22.18 -29.78 9.70
CA ASN A 225 21.84 -28.92 10.83
C ASN A 225 20.92 -27.78 10.43
N ILE A 226 20.07 -27.40 11.39
CA ILE A 226 19.42 -26.11 11.44
C ILE A 226 19.94 -25.39 12.69
N TYR A 227 20.37 -24.16 12.51
CA TYR A 227 20.88 -23.31 13.56
C TYR A 227 19.80 -22.27 13.92
N THR A 228 19.63 -22.00 15.21
CA THR A 228 18.66 -21.03 15.71
C THR A 228 19.33 -20.03 16.65
N SER A 229 18.88 -18.79 16.60
CA SER A 229 19.30 -17.74 17.52
C SER A 229 18.13 -16.81 17.86
N ALA A 230 18.06 -16.35 19.11
CA ALA A 230 17.09 -15.36 19.57
C ALA A 230 17.68 -13.94 19.68
N ASP A 231 18.97 -13.79 19.51
CA ASP A 231 19.74 -12.54 19.71
C ASP A 231 20.74 -12.22 18.59
N ALA A 232 20.83 -13.10 17.57
CA ALA A 232 21.78 -13.05 16.47
C ALA A 232 23.26 -13.33 16.84
N ILE A 233 23.58 -13.53 18.11
CA ILE A 233 24.94 -13.77 18.60
C ILE A 233 25.10 -15.23 18.99
N GLU A 234 24.24 -15.75 19.85
CA GLU A 234 24.35 -17.17 20.28
C GLU A 234 23.51 -18.06 19.37
N TRP A 235 24.16 -18.96 18.62
CA TRP A 235 23.49 -19.89 17.72
C TRP A 235 23.60 -21.33 18.21
N THR A 236 22.44 -21.99 18.26
CA THR A 236 22.34 -23.38 18.66
C THR A 236 22.09 -24.27 17.45
N ALA A 237 22.96 -25.29 17.27
CA ALA A 237 22.83 -26.28 16.20
C ALA A 237 21.83 -27.38 16.58
N HIS A 238 20.91 -27.69 15.70
CA HIS A 238 19.95 -28.80 15.81
C HIS A 238 20.17 -29.77 14.65
N SER A 239 20.61 -31.00 14.95
CA SER A 239 20.76 -32.04 13.91
C SER A 239 19.39 -32.46 13.35
N VAL A 240 19.30 -32.57 12.04
CA VAL A 240 18.04 -32.87 11.34
C VAL A 240 18.16 -34.16 10.49
N ASN A 241 17.03 -34.73 10.19
CA ASN A 241 16.89 -36.03 9.49
C ASN A 241 17.09 -35.97 7.97
N TYR A 242 16.99 -34.79 7.35
CA TYR A 242 17.22 -34.57 5.92
C TYR A 242 18.38 -33.58 5.70
N THR A 243 18.94 -33.59 4.49
CA THR A 243 19.96 -32.58 4.12
C THR A 243 19.29 -31.28 3.71
N VAL A 244 19.50 -30.21 4.46
CA VAL A 244 19.01 -28.88 4.16
C VAL A 244 19.86 -28.25 3.07
N GLN A 245 19.22 -27.81 1.98
CA GLN A 245 19.88 -27.08 0.91
C GLN A 245 19.81 -25.56 1.14
N THR A 246 18.65 -25.07 1.59
CA THR A 246 18.44 -23.66 1.94
C THR A 246 17.22 -23.49 2.85
N MET A 247 17.25 -22.48 3.69
CA MET A 247 16.05 -21.99 4.35
C MET A 247 15.24 -21.18 3.32
N VAL A 248 13.93 -21.33 3.31
CA VAL A 248 13.07 -20.70 2.29
C VAL A 248 12.39 -19.48 2.87
N LEU A 249 11.52 -19.65 3.85
CA LEU A 249 10.75 -18.56 4.48
C LEU A 249 10.12 -19.03 5.80
N TYR A 250 9.63 -18.07 6.58
CA TYR A 250 8.67 -18.30 7.65
C TYR A 250 7.29 -17.93 7.14
N TRP A 251 6.38 -18.91 7.10
CA TRP A 251 5.03 -18.72 6.59
C TRP A 251 4.03 -19.66 7.27
N ASN A 252 2.81 -19.20 7.48
CA ASN A 252 1.74 -19.94 8.15
C ASN A 252 2.20 -20.48 9.53
N LYS A 253 2.96 -19.68 10.28
CA LYS A 253 3.58 -20.00 11.58
C LYS A 253 4.55 -21.18 11.55
N GLU A 254 5.08 -21.51 10.38
CA GLU A 254 6.00 -22.61 10.17
C GLU A 254 7.29 -22.13 9.50
N VAL A 255 8.39 -22.77 9.84
CA VAL A 255 9.71 -22.53 9.22
C VAL A 255 9.90 -23.53 8.09
N TRP A 256 10.09 -23.00 6.89
CA TRP A 256 10.21 -23.79 5.66
C TRP A 256 11.63 -23.90 5.18
N ALA A 257 12.02 -25.11 4.83
CA ALA A 257 13.33 -25.42 4.25
C ALA A 257 13.16 -26.25 2.96
N LEU A 258 14.09 -26.07 2.03
CA LEU A 258 14.29 -26.96 0.91
C LEU A 258 15.26 -28.05 1.32
N VAL A 259 14.88 -29.30 1.14
CA VAL A 259 15.70 -30.45 1.53
C VAL A 259 15.94 -31.38 0.35
N ASP A 260 17.06 -32.10 0.39
CA ASP A 260 17.36 -33.20 -0.52
C ASP A 260 16.88 -34.51 0.11
N ASN A 261 15.93 -35.17 -0.59
CA ASN A 261 15.39 -36.49 -0.24
C ASN A 261 15.09 -37.27 -1.51
N SER A 262 16.13 -37.76 -2.20
CA SER A 262 16.03 -38.39 -3.53
C SER A 262 15.54 -37.45 -4.66
N TYR A 263 14.94 -36.36 -4.31
CA TYR A 263 14.57 -35.18 -5.09
C TYR A 263 14.42 -34.01 -4.14
N GLN A 264 14.43 -32.81 -4.67
CA GLN A 264 14.20 -31.61 -3.83
C GLN A 264 12.73 -31.57 -3.39
N GLU A 265 12.53 -31.33 -2.09
CA GLU A 265 11.20 -31.22 -1.49
C GLU A 265 11.17 -30.13 -0.43
N LEU A 266 10.03 -29.47 -0.31
CA LEU A 266 9.80 -28.53 0.80
C LEU A 266 9.46 -29.31 2.07
N ALA A 267 10.13 -28.94 3.15
CA ALA A 267 9.92 -29.49 4.48
C ALA A 267 9.65 -28.38 5.49
N ILE A 268 8.88 -28.69 6.52
CA ILE A 268 8.59 -27.81 7.65
C ILE A 268 9.43 -28.28 8.84
N TRP A 269 10.14 -27.36 9.48
CA TRP A 269 10.88 -27.66 10.70
C TRP A 269 9.95 -27.51 11.91
N GLN A 270 9.74 -28.61 12.61
CA GLN A 270 8.89 -28.69 13.79
C GLN A 270 9.54 -29.49 14.90
N LYS A 271 9.62 -28.95 16.11
CA LYS A 271 10.10 -29.66 17.32
C LYS A 271 11.47 -30.35 17.14
N GLY A 272 12.37 -29.73 16.40
CA GLY A 272 13.73 -30.26 16.18
C GLY A 272 13.85 -31.30 15.06
N ALA A 273 12.81 -31.51 14.27
CA ALA A 273 12.82 -32.43 13.11
C ALA A 273 12.21 -31.76 11.87
N LEU A 274 12.65 -32.18 10.69
CA LEU A 274 12.07 -31.79 9.41
C LEU A 274 10.97 -32.78 9.03
N LYS A 275 9.77 -32.25 8.77
CA LYS A 275 8.62 -32.99 8.26
C LYS A 275 8.43 -32.65 6.78
N LEU A 276 8.49 -33.68 5.91
CA LEU A 276 8.22 -33.53 4.49
C LEU A 276 6.76 -33.12 4.27
N THR A 277 6.52 -32.22 3.33
CA THR A 277 5.18 -31.72 2.99
C THR A 277 4.55 -32.42 1.81
N GLY A 278 5.32 -33.18 1.02
CA GLY A 278 4.87 -33.73 -0.27
C GLY A 278 4.96 -32.72 -1.42
N LEU A 279 5.36 -31.49 -1.17
CA LEU A 279 5.54 -30.46 -2.20
C LEU A 279 6.90 -30.61 -2.84
N LYS A 280 6.90 -31.22 -4.03
CA LYS A 280 8.13 -31.50 -4.77
C LYS A 280 8.58 -30.26 -5.53
N ALA A 281 9.82 -29.88 -5.29
CA ALA A 281 10.55 -28.87 -6.05
C ALA A 281 11.39 -29.59 -7.12
N PHE A 282 11.36 -29.09 -8.34
CA PHE A 282 12.15 -29.67 -9.41
C PHE A 282 13.48 -28.94 -9.52
N ASN A 283 14.59 -29.67 -9.48
CA ASN A 283 15.97 -29.15 -9.40
C ASN A 283 16.30 -28.08 -10.46
N ASP A 284 15.67 -28.18 -11.63
CA ASP A 284 15.96 -27.28 -12.75
C ASP A 284 15.17 -25.99 -12.73
N VAL A 285 14.11 -25.86 -11.94
CA VAL A 285 13.16 -24.74 -11.96
C VAL A 285 12.85 -24.17 -10.58
N PHE A 286 13.29 -24.83 -9.50
CA PHE A 286 13.16 -24.30 -8.14
C PHE A 286 14.47 -23.66 -7.68
N PRO A 287 14.43 -22.47 -7.06
CA PRO A 287 15.65 -21.78 -6.66
C PRO A 287 16.24 -22.31 -5.35
N ILE A 288 17.58 -22.33 -5.29
CA ILE A 288 18.34 -22.65 -4.08
C ILE A 288 19.07 -21.42 -3.49
N SER A 289 19.22 -20.34 -4.25
CA SER A 289 19.89 -19.12 -3.80
C SER A 289 19.37 -17.87 -4.52
N ASP A 290 19.61 -16.71 -3.91
CA ASP A 290 19.32 -15.37 -4.43
C ASP A 290 17.89 -15.16 -4.98
N PHE A 291 16.94 -15.92 -4.46
CA PHE A 291 15.51 -15.75 -4.72
C PHE A 291 14.89 -14.72 -3.76
N ALA A 292 13.79 -14.13 -4.18
CA ALA A 292 12.97 -13.28 -3.35
C ALA A 292 11.79 -14.07 -2.76
N THR A 293 11.41 -13.75 -1.52
CA THR A 293 10.22 -14.32 -0.87
C THR A 293 9.34 -13.22 -0.30
N VAL A 294 8.03 -13.45 -0.34
CA VAL A 294 7.04 -12.55 0.28
C VAL A 294 5.85 -13.35 0.77
N CYS A 295 5.36 -12.98 1.96
CA CYS A 295 4.08 -13.46 2.51
C CYS A 295 3.06 -12.34 2.44
N PHE A 296 1.83 -12.64 2.07
CA PHE A 296 0.76 -11.65 1.93
C PHE A 296 -0.61 -12.30 2.06
N ASN A 297 -1.61 -11.49 2.41
CA ASN A 297 -3.00 -11.91 2.35
C ASN A 297 -3.56 -11.59 0.96
N SER A 298 -4.13 -12.60 0.33
CA SER A 298 -4.83 -12.44 -0.94
C SER A 298 -6.08 -11.57 -0.78
N ALA A 299 -6.66 -11.14 -1.90
CA ALA A 299 -7.95 -10.43 -1.91
C ALA A 299 -9.10 -11.24 -1.27
N SER A 300 -8.97 -12.57 -1.18
CA SER A 300 -9.89 -13.46 -0.48
C SER A 300 -9.50 -13.75 0.98
N GLU A 301 -8.64 -12.92 1.58
CA GLU A 301 -8.13 -13.03 2.96
C GLU A 301 -7.39 -14.35 3.26
N ARG A 302 -6.87 -15.03 2.23
CA ARG A 302 -6.03 -16.20 2.39
C ARG A 302 -4.58 -15.81 2.51
N GLU A 303 -3.90 -16.35 3.50
CA GLU A 303 -2.46 -16.20 3.63
C GLU A 303 -1.74 -17.00 2.55
N ARG A 304 -0.93 -16.31 1.76
CA ARG A 304 -0.12 -16.86 0.68
C ARG A 304 1.35 -16.51 0.86
N ALA A 305 2.19 -17.32 0.25
CA ALA A 305 3.59 -17.01 0.09
C ALA A 305 4.00 -17.15 -1.38
N MET A 306 5.02 -16.41 -1.76
CA MET A 306 5.57 -16.44 -3.10
C MET A 306 7.09 -16.51 -3.05
N ILE A 307 7.68 -17.33 -3.94
CA ILE A 307 9.11 -17.45 -4.17
C ILE A 307 9.36 -17.07 -5.62
N ILE A 308 10.29 -16.14 -5.88
CA ILE A 308 10.47 -15.53 -7.19
C ILE A 308 11.94 -15.52 -7.59
N GLY A 309 12.23 -16.00 -8.80
CA GLY A 309 13.54 -15.93 -9.42
C GLY A 309 14.61 -16.73 -8.67
N GLY A 310 15.83 -16.21 -8.64
CA GLY A 310 16.99 -16.84 -8.02
C GLY A 310 17.75 -17.78 -8.95
N PHE A 311 18.62 -18.60 -8.38
CA PHE A 311 19.41 -19.60 -9.10
C PHE A 311 18.95 -21.01 -8.77
N ALA A 312 18.79 -21.85 -9.79
CA ALA A 312 18.64 -23.29 -9.64
C ALA A 312 19.96 -23.95 -9.22
N GLU A 313 19.90 -25.22 -8.82
CA GLU A 313 21.09 -26.02 -8.41
C GLU A 313 22.16 -26.07 -9.50
N ASN A 314 21.78 -26.11 -10.77
CA ASN A 314 22.69 -26.12 -11.92
C ASN A 314 23.29 -24.72 -12.25
N GLY A 315 23.04 -23.70 -11.41
CA GLY A 315 23.52 -22.32 -11.59
C GLY A 315 22.73 -21.50 -12.61
N ARG A 316 21.63 -22.03 -13.15
CA ARG A 316 20.76 -21.28 -14.08
C ARG A 316 19.95 -20.24 -13.35
N SER A 317 19.97 -19.01 -13.85
CA SER A 317 19.09 -17.93 -13.39
C SER A 317 17.64 -18.24 -13.82
N LEU A 318 16.70 -18.07 -12.87
CA LEU A 318 15.31 -18.47 -13.03
C LEU A 318 14.40 -17.27 -13.28
N ASN A 319 13.39 -17.47 -14.10
CA ASN A 319 12.27 -16.57 -14.31
C ASN A 319 10.97 -17.12 -13.71
N THR A 320 11.07 -18.15 -12.88
CA THR A 320 9.94 -18.83 -12.28
C THR A 320 9.42 -18.09 -11.06
N ARG A 321 8.15 -18.28 -10.80
CA ARG A 321 7.45 -17.85 -9.62
C ARG A 321 6.69 -19.04 -9.06
N TRP A 322 6.88 -19.30 -7.77
CA TRP A 322 6.17 -20.36 -7.05
C TRP A 322 5.20 -19.72 -6.07
N ASN A 323 3.93 -20.06 -6.20
CA ASN A 323 2.90 -19.68 -5.24
C ASN A 323 2.66 -20.83 -4.27
N LEU A 324 2.65 -20.50 -2.97
CA LEU A 324 2.23 -21.39 -1.90
C LEU A 324 0.91 -20.89 -1.33
N GLU A 325 -0.02 -21.81 -1.13
CA GLU A 325 -1.32 -21.56 -0.50
C GLU A 325 -1.58 -22.62 0.55
N TYR A 326 -2.15 -22.21 1.68
CA TYR A 326 -2.65 -23.12 2.70
C TYR A 326 -4.17 -23.10 2.72
N SER A 327 -4.77 -24.30 2.74
CA SER A 327 -6.21 -24.46 2.96
C SER A 327 -6.46 -25.72 3.79
N PRO A 328 -7.09 -25.62 4.96
CA PRO A 328 -7.40 -26.78 5.79
C PRO A 328 -8.37 -27.76 5.12
N HIS A 329 -9.01 -27.36 4.02
CA HIS A 329 -9.95 -28.20 3.28
C HIS A 329 -9.27 -29.04 2.18
N ILE A 330 -7.99 -28.86 1.94
CA ILE A 330 -7.19 -29.69 1.03
C ILE A 330 -6.64 -30.88 1.82
N PRO A 331 -7.07 -32.13 1.58
CA PRO A 331 -6.61 -33.28 2.37
C PRO A 331 -5.18 -33.71 2.03
N GLU A 332 -4.70 -33.33 0.85
CA GLU A 332 -3.37 -33.68 0.35
C GLU A 332 -2.31 -32.74 0.93
N ASN A 333 -1.09 -33.22 1.08
CA ASN A 333 0.07 -32.44 1.51
C ASN A 333 -0.13 -31.64 2.80
N GLY A 334 -1.01 -32.09 3.71
CA GLY A 334 -1.30 -31.40 4.96
C GLY A 334 -2.02 -30.05 4.79
N GLY A 335 -2.70 -29.84 3.69
CA GLY A 335 -3.42 -28.60 3.38
C GLY A 335 -2.61 -27.60 2.54
N TYR A 336 -1.39 -27.95 2.16
CA TYR A 336 -0.52 -27.06 1.39
C TYR A 336 -0.58 -27.38 -0.10
N ARG A 337 -0.55 -26.33 -0.90
CA ARG A 337 -0.45 -26.39 -2.34
C ARG A 337 0.69 -25.50 -2.82
N MET A 338 1.41 -25.95 -3.83
CA MET A 338 2.44 -25.19 -4.52
C MET A 338 2.20 -25.26 -6.02
N GLU A 339 2.23 -24.12 -6.68
CA GLU A 339 2.03 -23.99 -8.11
C GLU A 339 3.14 -23.15 -8.73
N GLU A 340 3.70 -23.63 -9.83
CA GLU A 340 4.68 -22.90 -10.62
C GLU A 340 4.00 -22.03 -11.67
N TYR A 341 4.48 -20.79 -11.80
CA TYR A 341 4.09 -19.85 -12.85
C TYR A 341 5.33 -19.30 -13.51
N SER A 342 5.44 -19.43 -14.82
CA SER A 342 6.49 -18.75 -15.58
C SER A 342 6.17 -17.26 -15.70
N ILE A 343 7.18 -16.43 -15.56
CA ILE A 343 7.09 -14.99 -15.82
C ILE A 343 7.58 -14.77 -17.25
N ASP A 344 6.70 -14.95 -18.21
CA ASP A 344 7.01 -14.78 -19.64
C ASP A 344 6.73 -13.35 -20.08
N ARG A 345 7.64 -12.42 -19.70
CA ARG A 345 7.62 -11.04 -20.17
C ARG A 345 9.03 -10.55 -20.44
N PRO A 346 9.22 -9.62 -21.42
CA PRO A 346 10.54 -9.12 -21.80
C PRO A 346 11.37 -8.53 -20.64
N GLN A 347 10.72 -7.88 -19.67
CA GLN A 347 11.39 -7.33 -18.49
C GLN A 347 11.73 -8.39 -17.43
N PHE A 348 11.24 -9.62 -17.57
CA PHE A 348 11.43 -10.74 -16.64
C PHE A 348 11.92 -12.01 -17.35
N THR A 349 12.97 -11.93 -18.10
CA THR A 349 13.55 -13.14 -18.69
C THR A 349 14.15 -14.07 -17.64
N SER A 350 14.70 -13.52 -16.58
CA SER A 350 15.10 -14.16 -15.33
C SER A 350 15.46 -13.08 -14.33
N LEU A 351 15.39 -13.37 -13.03
CA LEU A 351 15.65 -12.37 -12.00
C LEU A 351 16.35 -12.99 -10.79
N THR A 352 17.49 -12.43 -10.42
CA THR A 352 18.25 -12.85 -9.26
C THR A 352 18.55 -11.68 -8.34
N GLY A 353 18.60 -11.93 -7.04
CA GLY A 353 18.95 -10.93 -6.06
C GLY A 353 18.00 -9.74 -5.93
N ALA A 354 16.77 -9.84 -6.44
CA ALA A 354 15.72 -8.87 -6.16
C ALA A 354 15.16 -9.05 -4.76
N SER A 355 14.49 -8.02 -4.24
CA SER A 355 13.66 -8.12 -3.04
C SER A 355 12.21 -7.77 -3.35
N VAL A 356 11.27 -8.45 -2.69
CA VAL A 356 9.83 -8.29 -2.90
C VAL A 356 9.15 -8.08 -1.57
N ILE A 357 8.18 -7.16 -1.55
CA ILE A 357 7.34 -6.88 -0.39
C ILE A 357 5.87 -6.80 -0.79
N TRP A 358 5.00 -6.98 0.20
CA TRP A 358 3.60 -6.60 0.12
C TRP A 358 3.40 -5.24 0.79
N TYR A 359 2.92 -4.27 0.02
CA TYR A 359 2.72 -2.90 0.51
C TYR A 359 1.55 -2.25 -0.20
N ASN A 360 0.65 -1.62 0.56
CA ASN A 360 -0.54 -0.94 0.02
C ASN A 360 -1.35 -1.82 -0.96
N ASN A 361 -1.64 -3.08 -0.57
CA ASN A 361 -2.41 -4.06 -1.32
C ASN A 361 -1.83 -4.39 -2.71
N GLN A 362 -0.52 -4.33 -2.86
CA GLN A 362 0.18 -4.75 -4.06
C GLN A 362 1.56 -5.33 -3.73
N LEU A 363 2.07 -6.16 -4.61
CA LEU A 363 3.45 -6.60 -4.56
C LEU A 363 4.34 -5.52 -5.17
N MET A 364 5.47 -5.24 -4.52
CA MET A 364 6.48 -4.32 -5.00
C MET A 364 7.84 -5.04 -5.03
N MET A 365 8.56 -4.90 -6.13
CA MET A 365 9.86 -5.53 -6.34
C MET A 365 10.92 -4.47 -6.61
N PHE A 366 12.04 -4.63 -5.94
CA PHE A 366 13.16 -3.68 -5.95
C PHE A 366 14.45 -4.37 -6.40
N GLY A 367 15.21 -3.71 -7.25
CA GLY A 367 16.52 -4.13 -7.70
C GLY A 367 16.53 -5.52 -8.35
N GLY A 368 17.67 -6.18 -8.22
CA GLY A 368 17.91 -7.44 -8.90
C GLY A 368 18.57 -7.28 -10.25
N VAL A 369 18.95 -8.39 -10.83
CA VAL A 369 19.65 -8.46 -12.10
C VAL A 369 19.03 -9.55 -12.98
N ASN A 370 18.90 -9.28 -14.28
CA ASN A 370 18.39 -10.27 -15.24
C ASN A 370 19.53 -11.17 -15.78
N ALA A 371 19.19 -12.13 -16.64
CA ALA A 371 20.16 -13.07 -17.23
C ALA A 371 21.28 -12.37 -18.03
N ASP A 372 21.02 -11.19 -18.58
CA ASP A 372 21.98 -10.40 -19.34
C ASP A 372 22.84 -9.49 -18.46
N MET A 373 22.76 -9.68 -17.12
CA MET A 373 23.45 -8.87 -16.11
C MET A 373 23.03 -7.39 -16.09
N ASN A 374 21.84 -7.08 -16.58
CA ASN A 374 21.27 -5.75 -16.50
C ASN A 374 20.53 -5.58 -15.17
N TYR A 375 20.88 -4.54 -14.42
CA TYR A 375 20.25 -4.19 -13.16
C TYR A 375 18.93 -3.45 -13.39
N PHE A 376 17.92 -3.77 -12.61
CA PHE A 376 16.74 -2.93 -12.45
C PHE A 376 17.10 -1.72 -11.60
N GLY A 377 17.42 -0.62 -12.24
CA GLY A 377 17.95 0.59 -11.65
C GLY A 377 17.12 1.17 -10.52
N ARG A 378 16.57 2.37 -10.74
CA ARG A 378 15.69 3.07 -9.80
C ARG A 378 14.22 2.73 -9.97
N ASP A 379 13.86 1.95 -10.98
CA ASP A 379 12.49 1.60 -11.28
C ASP A 379 11.99 0.52 -10.34
N ILE A 380 10.75 0.65 -9.93
CA ILE A 380 10.05 -0.28 -9.04
C ILE A 380 9.06 -1.06 -9.89
N LEU A 381 9.08 -2.38 -9.76
CA LEU A 381 8.09 -3.22 -10.40
C LEU A 381 6.93 -3.47 -9.44
N ILE A 382 5.70 -3.36 -9.92
CA ILE A 382 4.50 -3.59 -9.12
C ILE A 382 3.60 -4.63 -9.76
N SER A 383 2.92 -5.38 -8.90
CA SER A 383 1.83 -6.27 -9.29
C SER A 383 0.62 -6.02 -8.40
N LYS A 384 -0.54 -5.77 -9.03
CA LYS A 384 -1.83 -5.53 -8.38
C LYS A 384 -2.75 -6.76 -8.41
N ASP A 385 -2.28 -7.84 -9.00
CA ASP A 385 -3.00 -9.09 -9.23
C ASP A 385 -2.25 -10.30 -8.66
N GLU A 386 -1.69 -10.10 -7.46
CA GLU A 386 -1.00 -11.16 -6.70
C GLU A 386 0.15 -11.82 -7.49
N GLY A 387 0.88 -11.00 -8.26
CA GLY A 387 2.05 -11.42 -9.03
C GLY A 387 1.75 -12.05 -10.40
N LEU A 388 0.50 -12.05 -10.89
CA LEU A 388 0.17 -12.54 -12.22
C LEU A 388 0.76 -11.66 -13.32
N ASN A 389 0.65 -10.35 -13.15
CA ASN A 389 1.23 -9.38 -14.05
C ASN A 389 2.10 -8.39 -13.29
N TRP A 390 3.26 -8.07 -13.88
CA TRP A 390 4.18 -7.09 -13.34
C TRP A 390 4.36 -5.95 -14.33
N VAL A 391 4.37 -4.72 -13.82
CA VAL A 391 4.56 -3.51 -14.62
C VAL A 391 5.53 -2.58 -13.88
N ILE A 392 6.24 -1.76 -14.63
CA ILE A 392 7.02 -0.68 -14.04
C ILE A 392 6.03 0.33 -13.44
N ALA A 393 6.24 0.71 -12.18
CA ALA A 393 5.46 1.72 -11.50
C ALA A 393 5.60 3.09 -12.21
N ASP A 394 4.69 4.02 -11.90
CA ASP A 394 4.79 5.39 -12.40
C ASP A 394 6.16 6.00 -12.01
N THR A 395 7.00 6.24 -13.00
CA THR A 395 8.39 6.69 -12.80
C THR A 395 8.51 8.13 -12.29
N VAL A 396 7.42 8.89 -12.28
CA VAL A 396 7.36 10.22 -11.68
C VAL A 396 7.04 10.17 -10.20
N LYS A 397 6.11 9.27 -9.83
CA LYS A 397 5.58 9.19 -8.46
C LYS A 397 6.22 8.09 -7.61
N ASN A 398 6.71 7.02 -8.22
CA ASN A 398 7.04 5.77 -7.54
C ASN A 398 8.46 5.29 -7.90
N ARG A 399 9.40 6.20 -8.05
CA ARG A 399 10.78 5.90 -8.38
C ARG A 399 11.69 6.09 -7.18
N LEU A 400 12.72 5.26 -7.07
CA LEU A 400 13.76 5.43 -6.06
C LEU A 400 14.55 6.74 -6.27
N PRO A 401 15.17 7.33 -5.21
CA PRO A 401 15.88 8.59 -5.27
C PRO A 401 17.01 8.61 -6.32
N GLU A 402 17.43 9.81 -6.74
CA GLU A 402 18.52 9.93 -7.72
C GLU A 402 19.85 9.40 -7.22
N VAL A 403 20.08 9.48 -5.92
CA VAL A 403 21.28 8.98 -5.27
C VAL A 403 21.31 7.45 -5.12
N TYR A 404 20.17 6.77 -5.34
CA TYR A 404 20.13 5.31 -5.29
C TYR A 404 20.80 4.69 -6.51
N HIS A 405 21.79 3.84 -6.27
CA HIS A 405 22.50 3.09 -7.30
C HIS A 405 21.80 1.76 -7.59
N ALA A 406 21.71 1.39 -8.85
CA ALA A 406 21.20 0.11 -9.32
C ALA A 406 21.99 -1.04 -8.69
N ARG A 407 21.30 -2.00 -8.07
CA ARG A 407 21.92 -3.06 -7.29
C ARG A 407 21.05 -4.31 -7.18
N GLN A 408 21.64 -5.38 -6.73
CA GLN A 408 20.99 -6.62 -6.34
C GLN A 408 21.29 -6.95 -4.88
N LYS A 409 20.65 -7.98 -4.35
CA LYS A 409 20.88 -8.52 -3.01
C LYS A 409 20.64 -7.52 -1.86
N GLN A 410 19.92 -6.43 -2.13
CA GLN A 410 19.44 -5.57 -1.05
C GLN A 410 18.37 -6.30 -0.24
N ASN A 411 18.19 -5.90 1.01
CA ASN A 411 17.11 -6.38 1.85
C ASN A 411 16.02 -5.32 1.94
N THR A 412 14.76 -5.74 1.89
CA THR A 412 13.62 -4.84 1.99
C THR A 412 12.71 -5.31 3.10
N ILE A 413 12.39 -4.41 4.04
CA ILE A 413 11.51 -4.68 5.17
C ILE A 413 10.43 -3.60 5.24
N VAL A 414 9.20 -4.01 5.48
CA VAL A 414 8.10 -3.10 5.79
C VAL A 414 7.88 -3.07 7.29
N ARG A 415 7.94 -1.88 7.89
CA ARG A 415 7.65 -1.67 9.30
C ARG A 415 6.97 -0.32 9.51
N ASP A 416 5.92 -0.29 10.30
CA ASP A 416 5.15 0.92 10.63
C ASP A 416 4.73 1.74 9.39
N ASN A 417 4.25 1.04 8.36
CA ASN A 417 3.89 1.61 7.06
C ASN A 417 5.04 2.29 6.30
N ASN A 418 6.29 2.07 6.69
CA ASN A 418 7.47 2.49 5.94
C ASN A 418 8.13 1.28 5.27
N ILE A 419 8.73 1.54 4.13
CA ILE A 419 9.56 0.60 3.39
C ILE A 419 11.01 0.96 3.69
N TYR A 420 11.78 0.01 4.16
CA TYR A 420 13.22 0.16 4.38
C TYR A 420 13.99 -0.67 3.37
N LEU A 421 14.96 -0.07 2.71
CA LEU A 421 15.89 -0.73 1.79
C LEU A 421 17.29 -0.67 2.40
N PHE A 422 17.90 -1.83 2.58
CA PHE A 422 19.22 -1.96 3.23
C PHE A 422 20.23 -2.50 2.24
N GLY A 423 21.32 -1.80 2.07
CA GLY A 423 22.51 -2.22 1.39
C GLY A 423 22.29 -2.86 0.03
N GLY A 424 22.94 -3.98 -0.20
CA GLY A 424 23.00 -4.69 -1.48
C GLY A 424 24.35 -4.54 -2.16
N GLN A 425 24.47 -4.99 -3.41
CA GLN A 425 25.72 -4.90 -4.17
C GLN A 425 25.49 -4.70 -5.66
N ASP A 426 26.45 -4.11 -6.34
CA ASP A 426 26.57 -4.15 -7.79
C ASP A 426 27.80 -4.98 -8.23
N ALA A 427 28.21 -4.85 -9.48
CA ALA A 427 29.36 -5.60 -9.99
C ALA A 427 30.70 -5.12 -9.41
N THR A 428 30.75 -3.97 -8.74
CA THR A 428 31.97 -3.27 -8.34
C THR A 428 32.10 -3.06 -6.84
N ARG A 429 30.98 -3.04 -6.10
CA ARG A 429 31.00 -2.74 -4.66
C ARG A 429 29.77 -3.26 -3.93
N THR A 430 29.90 -3.42 -2.63
CA THR A 430 28.83 -3.61 -1.67
C THR A 430 28.39 -2.27 -1.09
N TYR A 431 27.11 -2.10 -0.87
CA TYR A 431 26.49 -0.92 -0.26
C TYR A 431 26.09 -1.23 1.18
N SER A 432 26.21 -0.25 2.07
CA SER A 432 25.73 -0.31 3.45
C SER A 432 24.82 0.88 3.81
N ASP A 433 24.28 1.57 2.78
CA ASP A 433 23.34 2.66 2.93
C ASP A 433 21.92 2.16 3.25
N VAL A 434 21.10 3.04 3.82
CA VAL A 434 19.71 2.75 4.15
C VAL A 434 18.80 3.82 3.58
N TYR A 435 17.75 3.36 2.89
CA TYR A 435 16.67 4.24 2.41
C TYR A 435 15.38 3.88 3.13
N LYS A 436 14.61 4.91 3.47
CA LYS A 436 13.29 4.81 4.03
C LYS A 436 12.29 5.48 3.08
N GLY A 437 11.23 4.78 2.76
CA GLY A 437 10.19 5.26 1.87
C GLY A 437 8.78 5.02 2.40
N ARG A 438 7.85 5.87 1.99
CA ARG A 438 6.45 5.73 2.35
C ARG A 438 5.55 6.35 1.30
N LEU A 439 4.42 5.70 1.02
CA LEU A 439 3.34 6.31 0.25
C LEU A 439 2.68 7.41 1.09
N ASN A 440 2.58 8.63 0.55
CA ASN A 440 2.08 9.78 1.28
C ASN A 440 0.68 9.58 1.89
N SER A 441 -0.25 8.97 1.13
CA SER A 441 -1.62 8.74 1.62
C SER A 441 -1.70 7.84 2.87
N ILE A 442 -0.74 6.96 3.09
CA ILE A 442 -0.70 6.09 4.27
C ILE A 442 -0.30 6.86 5.53
N GLY A 443 0.45 7.95 5.41
CA GLY A 443 0.87 8.80 6.50
C GLY A 443 -0.24 9.68 7.11
N TRP A 444 -1.44 9.67 6.52
CA TRP A 444 -2.56 10.54 6.95
C TRP A 444 -3.63 9.78 7.76
N LYS A 445 -3.45 8.50 8.02
CA LYS A 445 -4.38 7.65 8.78
C LYS A 445 -4.08 7.70 10.27
#